data_20ec752ffa7edfd0197774aac1521f35
#
_entry.id   20ec752ffa7edfd0197774aac1521f35
#
_cell.length_a   1.000
_cell.length_b   1.000
_cell.length_c   1.000
_cell.angle_alpha   90.00
_cell.angle_beta   90.00
_cell.angle_gamma   90.00
#
_symmetry.space_group_name_H-M   'P 1'
#
loop_
_entity.id
_entity.type
_entity.pdbx_description
1 polymer ?
#
loop_
_entity_poly.entity_id
_entity_poly.type
_entity_poly.pdbx_seq_one_letter_code
_entity_poly.pdbx_strand_id
1 'polypeptide(L)'
;MAYKKISGFTLVELLVVMTIMVVFASLTAAFYPSLKADNAISRVSTMVQSNFVAARQRAKRDRVPTGIRMQLDADGRCTQLLLVQKPEELNVYTLGNITAVTGTSLTFATSLAGGGFEDLIFPYDCVVNNSSGESLIISGISGNIANYLPSFSVPNFNQLPFSDYRVIRMPRTIPGENKVDIPDEYEISLSKYGSIAAGKESFARSNLPISTLGGSVFDIIFDPTGTLSSPGLSGDAVLWLHKFTNDPTDFSNDALICIRKINGKVGSFPVDRLNGSNPADSSPFGFAKDPRNEGL
;
A
#
# COMPACT_ATOMS: atom_id res chain seq x y z
N MET A 1 19.33 76.65 -4.94
CA MET A 1 18.82 75.29 -5.12
C MET A 1 19.34 74.74 -6.44
N ALA A 2 20.24 73.78 -6.42
CA ALA A 2 20.79 73.19 -7.63
C ALA A 2 19.85 72.04 -8.09
N TYR A 3 19.24 72.21 -9.23
CA TYR A 3 18.43 71.08 -9.87
C TYR A 3 19.38 70.00 -10.35
N LYS A 4 19.27 68.80 -9.75
CA LYS A 4 19.98 67.63 -10.16
C LYS A 4 19.40 67.19 -11.52
N LYS A 5 20.17 67.25 -12.61
CA LYS A 5 19.79 66.88 -13.94
C LYS A 5 19.58 65.36 -13.93
N ILE A 6 18.34 64.86 -14.05
CA ILE A 6 18.01 63.46 -14.18
C ILE A 6 18.35 63.07 -15.62
N SER A 7 19.36 62.21 -15.81
CA SER A 7 19.69 61.63 -17.12
C SER A 7 18.57 60.64 -17.49
N GLY A 8 17.90 60.87 -18.60
CA GLY A 8 16.93 59.92 -19.13
C GLY A 8 17.62 58.69 -19.73
N PHE A 9 16.94 57.55 -19.71
CA PHE A 9 17.40 56.32 -20.36
C PHE A 9 17.54 56.51 -21.87
N THR A 10 18.60 55.98 -22.44
CA THR A 10 18.77 55.98 -23.90
C THR A 10 17.92 54.89 -24.51
N LEU A 11 17.47 55.07 -25.75
CA LEU A 11 16.69 54.05 -26.49
C LEU A 11 17.44 52.75 -26.62
N VAL A 12 18.79 52.79 -26.70
CA VAL A 12 19.68 51.61 -26.80
C VAL A 12 19.70 50.84 -25.47
N GLU A 13 19.75 51.52 -24.33
CA GLU A 13 19.69 50.86 -23.02
C GLU A 13 18.37 50.15 -22.80
N LEU A 14 17.24 50.73 -23.23
CA LEU A 14 15.94 50.10 -23.15
C LEU A 14 15.87 48.83 -24.04
N LEU A 15 16.42 48.91 -25.26
CA LEU A 15 16.45 47.79 -26.19
C LEU A 15 17.30 46.63 -25.67
N VAL A 16 18.48 46.91 -25.07
CA VAL A 16 19.31 45.90 -24.43
C VAL A 16 18.61 45.21 -23.26
N VAL A 17 17.97 45.98 -22.39
CA VAL A 17 17.20 45.41 -21.25
C VAL A 17 16.07 44.55 -21.73
N MET A 18 15.30 44.97 -22.74
CA MET A 18 14.22 44.18 -23.31
C MET A 18 14.75 42.87 -23.95
N THR A 19 15.89 42.90 -24.62
CA THR A 19 16.49 41.69 -25.21
C THR A 19 16.92 40.70 -24.14
N ILE A 20 17.57 41.19 -23.07
CA ILE A 20 17.94 40.36 -21.93
C ILE A 20 16.71 39.72 -21.25
N MET A 21 15.67 40.52 -21.05
CA MET A 21 14.39 40.04 -20.46
C MET A 21 13.74 38.92 -21.31
N VAL A 22 13.73 39.06 -22.63
CA VAL A 22 13.22 38.02 -23.55
C VAL A 22 14.04 36.76 -23.47
N VAL A 23 15.38 36.86 -23.41
CA VAL A 23 16.25 35.68 -23.26
C VAL A 23 15.99 34.97 -21.95
N PHE A 24 15.91 35.67 -20.83
CA PHE A 24 15.58 35.08 -19.53
C PHE A 24 14.17 34.45 -19.51
N ALA A 25 13.18 35.11 -20.08
CA ALA A 25 11.84 34.59 -20.18
C ALA A 25 11.78 33.28 -21.00
N SER A 26 12.52 33.22 -22.12
CA SER A 26 12.58 32.01 -22.93
C SER A 26 13.28 30.84 -22.23
N LEU A 27 14.38 31.10 -21.50
CA LEU A 27 15.06 30.08 -20.69
C LEU A 27 14.14 29.59 -19.56
N THR A 28 13.48 30.49 -18.85
CA THR A 28 12.54 30.11 -17.78
C THR A 28 11.41 29.25 -18.33
N ALA A 29 10.82 29.63 -19.46
CA ALA A 29 9.75 28.85 -20.09
C ALA A 29 10.19 27.43 -20.51
N ALA A 30 11.46 27.26 -20.92
CA ALA A 30 12.01 25.97 -21.31
C ALA A 30 12.21 25.01 -20.11
N PHE A 31 12.61 25.53 -18.93
CA PHE A 31 12.91 24.72 -17.75
C PHE A 31 11.71 24.55 -16.80
N TYR A 32 10.71 25.42 -16.87
CA TYR A 32 9.57 25.40 -15.95
C TYR A 32 8.76 24.10 -15.95
N PRO A 33 8.48 23.44 -17.10
CA PRO A 33 7.72 22.20 -17.10
C PRO A 33 8.40 21.05 -16.35
N SER A 34 9.74 20.91 -16.49
CA SER A 34 10.49 19.83 -15.81
C SER A 34 10.50 20.01 -14.30
N LEU A 35 10.71 21.23 -13.81
CA LEU A 35 10.67 21.55 -12.38
C LEU A 35 9.28 21.30 -11.77
N LYS A 36 8.21 21.52 -12.54
CA LYS A 36 6.84 21.28 -12.09
C LYS A 36 6.55 19.77 -11.98
N ALA A 37 7.03 18.97 -12.92
CA ALA A 37 6.86 17.53 -12.92
C ALA A 37 7.59 16.86 -11.75
N ASP A 38 8.85 17.23 -11.49
CA ASP A 38 9.64 16.70 -10.37
C ASP A 38 9.02 17.04 -9.02
N ASN A 39 8.44 18.23 -8.88
CA ASN A 39 7.72 18.62 -7.66
C ASN A 39 6.42 17.84 -7.47
N ALA A 40 5.74 17.41 -8.54
CA ALA A 40 4.48 16.69 -8.43
C ALA A 40 4.68 15.29 -7.87
N ILE A 41 5.63 14.50 -8.40
CA ILE A 41 5.92 13.16 -7.87
C ILE A 41 6.42 13.22 -6.43
N SER A 42 7.23 14.20 -6.08
CA SER A 42 7.71 14.41 -4.70
C SER A 42 6.56 14.67 -3.73
N ARG A 43 5.57 15.47 -4.12
CA ARG A 43 4.36 15.71 -3.30
C ARG A 43 3.53 14.45 -3.11
N VAL A 44 3.29 13.69 -4.19
CA VAL A 44 2.49 12.47 -4.12
C VAL A 44 3.22 11.41 -3.30
N SER A 45 4.52 11.24 -3.48
CA SER A 45 5.30 10.29 -2.68
C SER A 45 5.32 10.68 -1.19
N THR A 46 5.46 11.97 -0.87
CA THR A 46 5.36 12.47 0.51
C THR A 46 3.98 12.24 1.10
N MET A 47 2.91 12.44 0.33
CA MET A 47 1.55 12.17 0.76
C MET A 47 1.36 10.68 1.09
N VAL A 48 1.76 9.78 0.19
CA VAL A 48 1.67 8.32 0.43
C VAL A 48 2.52 7.93 1.62
N GLN A 49 3.78 8.41 1.70
CA GLN A 49 4.67 8.17 2.83
C GLN A 49 4.06 8.61 4.16
N SER A 50 3.48 9.81 4.21
CA SER A 50 2.86 10.36 5.43
C SER A 50 1.70 9.51 5.92
N ASN A 51 0.90 8.91 5.02
CA ASN A 51 -0.18 8.02 5.40
C ASN A 51 0.34 6.73 6.05
N PHE A 52 1.41 6.12 5.52
CA PHE A 52 2.03 4.95 6.16
C PHE A 52 2.67 5.30 7.51
N VAL A 53 3.32 6.46 7.62
CA VAL A 53 3.86 6.94 8.90
C VAL A 53 2.74 7.16 9.91
N ALA A 54 1.61 7.76 9.51
CA ALA A 54 0.45 7.96 10.37
C ALA A 54 -0.14 6.63 10.84
N ALA A 55 -0.30 5.64 9.93
CA ALA A 55 -0.78 4.30 10.29
C ALA A 55 0.16 3.63 11.31
N ARG A 56 1.48 3.69 11.09
CA ARG A 56 2.48 3.17 12.01
C ARG A 56 2.43 3.86 13.39
N GLN A 57 2.32 5.17 13.42
CA GLN A 57 2.21 5.91 14.68
C GLN A 57 0.93 5.55 15.43
N ARG A 58 -0.18 5.39 14.70
CA ARG A 58 -1.46 4.96 15.27
C ARG A 58 -1.36 3.55 15.86
N ALA A 59 -0.73 2.60 15.16
CA ALA A 59 -0.50 1.26 15.69
C ALA A 59 0.23 1.28 17.03
N LYS A 60 1.27 2.14 17.15
CA LYS A 60 2.03 2.31 18.41
C LYS A 60 1.22 2.97 19.52
N ARG A 61 0.47 4.03 19.17
CA ARG A 61 -0.31 4.81 20.13
C ARG A 61 -1.47 3.99 20.70
N ASP A 62 -2.23 3.35 19.82
CA ASP A 62 -3.47 2.66 20.18
C ASP A 62 -3.19 1.21 20.62
N ARG A 63 -1.95 0.73 20.43
CA ARG A 63 -1.51 -0.65 20.72
C ARG A 63 -2.31 -1.72 20.00
N VAL A 64 -2.84 -1.38 18.83
CA VAL A 64 -3.61 -2.27 17.96
C VAL A 64 -2.97 -2.30 16.58
N PRO A 65 -2.82 -3.47 15.95
CA PRO A 65 -2.27 -3.54 14.60
C PRO A 65 -3.10 -2.70 13.64
N THR A 66 -2.45 -1.71 13.03
CA THR A 66 -3.08 -0.71 12.16
C THR A 66 -2.26 -0.57 10.89
N GLY A 67 -2.93 -0.35 9.77
CA GLY A 67 -2.24 -0.29 8.50
C GLY A 67 -3.02 0.46 7.42
N ILE A 68 -2.54 0.29 6.21
CA ILE A 68 -3.16 0.87 5.02
C ILE A 68 -3.61 -0.26 4.10
N ARG A 69 -4.86 -0.19 3.71
CA ARG A 69 -5.45 -1.01 2.65
C ARG A 69 -5.33 -0.27 1.33
N MET A 70 -4.78 -0.95 0.36
CA MET A 70 -4.74 -0.53 -1.03
C MET A 70 -5.79 -1.32 -1.78
N GLN A 71 -6.76 -0.62 -2.35
CA GLN A 71 -7.79 -1.22 -3.18
C GLN A 71 -7.37 -1.10 -4.65
N LEU A 72 -7.35 -2.24 -5.33
CA LEU A 72 -7.03 -2.31 -6.75
C LEU A 72 -8.28 -2.15 -7.60
N ASP A 73 -8.12 -1.48 -8.70
CA ASP A 73 -9.08 -1.48 -9.79
C ASP A 73 -8.95 -2.75 -10.67
N ALA A 74 -9.76 -2.84 -11.74
CA ALA A 74 -9.74 -3.95 -12.68
C ALA A 74 -8.40 -4.10 -13.43
N ASP A 75 -7.63 -3.03 -13.53
CA ASP A 75 -6.34 -2.97 -14.22
C ASP A 75 -5.16 -3.30 -13.28
N GLY A 76 -5.43 -3.61 -12.01
CA GLY A 76 -4.40 -3.89 -11.00
C GLY A 76 -3.68 -2.64 -10.50
N ARG A 77 -4.35 -1.48 -10.54
CA ARG A 77 -3.84 -0.19 -10.10
C ARG A 77 -4.45 0.18 -8.77
N CYS A 78 -3.67 0.77 -7.90
CA CYS A 78 -4.17 1.33 -6.65
C CYS A 78 -4.16 2.85 -6.71
N THR A 79 -5.35 3.41 -6.64
CA THR A 79 -5.58 4.86 -6.62
C THR A 79 -6.15 5.34 -5.29
N GLN A 80 -6.44 4.42 -4.36
CA GLN A 80 -7.05 4.74 -3.07
C GLN A 80 -6.35 4.03 -1.92
N LEU A 81 -6.13 4.78 -0.85
CA LEU A 81 -5.57 4.31 0.41
C LEU A 81 -6.62 4.43 1.51
N LEU A 82 -6.86 3.34 2.22
CA LEU A 82 -7.82 3.27 3.33
C LEU A 82 -7.08 2.89 4.61
N LEU A 83 -7.32 3.61 5.68
CA LEU A 83 -6.80 3.24 6.98
C LEU A 83 -7.58 2.03 7.52
N VAL A 84 -6.86 0.98 7.91
CA VAL A 84 -7.45 -0.25 8.43
C VAL A 84 -6.85 -0.62 9.77
N GLN A 85 -7.62 -1.32 10.56
CA GLN A 85 -7.21 -1.85 11.86
C GLN A 85 -7.53 -3.34 11.92
N LYS A 86 -6.59 -4.15 12.43
CA LYS A 86 -6.83 -5.56 12.69
C LYS A 86 -7.54 -5.69 14.03
N PRO A 87 -8.80 -6.15 14.07
CA PRO A 87 -9.48 -6.37 15.31
C PRO A 87 -8.84 -7.50 16.12
N GLU A 88 -9.14 -7.56 17.42
CA GLU A 88 -8.71 -8.65 18.28
C GLU A 88 -9.23 -10.00 17.79
N GLU A 89 -8.46 -11.05 18.03
CA GLU A 89 -8.88 -12.42 17.75
C GLU A 89 -10.05 -12.81 18.65
N LEU A 90 -10.99 -13.55 18.09
CA LEU A 90 -12.11 -14.10 18.85
C LEU A 90 -11.82 -15.56 19.20
N ASN A 91 -12.39 -16.00 20.31
CA ASN A 91 -12.23 -17.36 20.81
C ASN A 91 -13.58 -17.94 21.27
N VAL A 92 -13.53 -19.15 21.83
CA VAL A 92 -14.70 -19.85 22.32
C VAL A 92 -15.51 -19.06 23.38
N TYR A 93 -14.85 -18.24 24.20
CA TYR A 93 -15.54 -17.43 25.20
C TYR A 93 -16.42 -16.34 24.59
N THR A 94 -16.06 -15.88 23.40
CA THR A 94 -16.84 -14.87 22.66
C THR A 94 -17.91 -15.49 21.77
N LEU A 95 -17.59 -16.62 21.11
CA LEU A 95 -18.43 -17.20 20.05
C LEU A 95 -19.16 -18.49 20.48
N GLY A 96 -18.83 -19.05 21.63
CA GLY A 96 -19.30 -20.36 22.07
C GLY A 96 -18.63 -21.52 21.31
N ASN A 97 -19.08 -22.72 21.56
CA ASN A 97 -18.52 -23.91 20.90
C ASN A 97 -18.99 -24.04 19.43
N ILE A 98 -18.19 -24.67 18.62
CA ILE A 98 -18.64 -25.15 17.31
C ILE A 98 -19.45 -26.43 17.54
N THR A 99 -20.73 -26.43 17.19
CA THR A 99 -21.68 -27.50 17.46
C THR A 99 -21.88 -28.44 16.30
N ALA A 100 -21.66 -27.98 15.08
CA ALA A 100 -21.74 -28.81 13.87
C ALA A 100 -20.72 -28.35 12.84
N VAL A 101 -20.20 -29.31 12.08
CA VAL A 101 -19.32 -29.09 10.95
C VAL A 101 -19.87 -29.88 9.79
N THR A 102 -20.08 -29.22 8.66
CA THR A 102 -20.44 -29.86 7.40
C THR A 102 -19.28 -29.69 6.41
N GLY A 103 -19.35 -30.24 5.22
CA GLY A 103 -18.32 -30.08 4.21
C GLY A 103 -18.06 -28.64 3.75
N THR A 104 -18.94 -27.70 4.10
CA THR A 104 -18.86 -26.29 3.65
C THR A 104 -19.23 -25.28 4.73
N SER A 105 -19.62 -25.71 5.94
CA SER A 105 -20.06 -24.77 6.98
C SER A 105 -19.70 -25.22 8.39
N LEU A 106 -19.54 -24.23 9.28
CA LEU A 106 -19.40 -24.36 10.73
C LEU A 106 -20.63 -23.75 11.38
N THR A 107 -21.21 -24.47 12.35
CA THR A 107 -22.30 -23.95 13.18
C THR A 107 -21.76 -23.65 14.57
N PHE A 108 -21.92 -22.42 15.04
CA PHE A 108 -21.51 -21.99 16.36
C PHE A 108 -22.68 -22.12 17.35
N ALA A 109 -22.38 -22.39 18.61
CA ALA A 109 -23.38 -22.34 19.66
C ALA A 109 -23.78 -20.88 19.89
N THR A 110 -25.04 -20.57 19.63
CA THR A 110 -25.55 -19.22 19.87
C THR A 110 -25.77 -18.99 21.35
N SER A 111 -24.99 -18.10 21.94
CA SER A 111 -25.35 -17.48 23.22
C SER A 111 -25.22 -15.94 23.17
N LEU A 112 -25.06 -15.37 22.02
CA LEU A 112 -25.01 -13.92 21.83
C LEU A 112 -26.43 -13.42 21.61
N ALA A 113 -27.13 -13.22 22.71
CA ALA A 113 -28.44 -12.58 22.71
C ALA A 113 -28.33 -11.17 22.13
N GLY A 114 -28.87 -10.95 20.95
CA GLY A 114 -29.14 -9.64 20.38
C GLY A 114 -28.20 -9.07 19.33
N GLY A 115 -27.03 -9.65 19.13
CA GLY A 115 -26.12 -9.26 18.04
C GLY A 115 -25.88 -10.46 17.14
N GLY A 116 -26.17 -10.36 15.87
CA GLY A 116 -25.84 -11.42 14.94
C GLY A 116 -24.31 -11.59 14.83
N PHE A 117 -23.85 -12.76 14.46
CA PHE A 117 -22.44 -13.04 14.13
C PHE A 117 -21.90 -12.09 13.07
N GLU A 118 -22.79 -11.48 12.29
CA GLU A 118 -22.49 -10.54 11.23
C GLU A 118 -21.61 -9.38 11.66
N ASP A 119 -21.76 -8.92 12.94
CA ASP A 119 -20.93 -7.84 13.46
C ASP A 119 -19.57 -8.30 14.01
N LEU A 120 -19.41 -9.60 14.31
CA LEU A 120 -18.21 -10.14 14.93
C LEU A 120 -17.29 -10.82 13.93
N ILE A 121 -17.84 -11.59 13.01
CA ILE A 121 -17.15 -12.35 11.99
C ILE A 121 -17.55 -11.80 10.61
N PHE A 122 -16.60 -11.74 9.68
CA PHE A 122 -16.83 -11.28 8.31
C PHE A 122 -16.26 -12.28 7.31
N PRO A 123 -16.69 -12.22 6.04
CA PRO A 123 -16.03 -12.95 4.98
C PRO A 123 -14.52 -12.69 5.00
N TYR A 124 -13.74 -13.74 4.76
CA TYR A 124 -12.28 -13.81 4.80
C TYR A 124 -11.64 -13.85 6.21
N ASP A 125 -12.41 -13.73 7.29
CA ASP A 125 -11.90 -14.12 8.61
C ASP A 125 -11.53 -15.60 8.60
N CYS A 126 -10.57 -16.00 9.43
CA CYS A 126 -10.01 -17.34 9.42
C CYS A 126 -10.26 -18.04 10.75
N VAL A 127 -10.93 -19.18 10.73
CA VAL A 127 -11.07 -20.05 11.92
C VAL A 127 -9.87 -20.98 11.96
N VAL A 128 -9.13 -20.97 13.06
CA VAL A 128 -7.94 -21.79 13.27
C VAL A 128 -8.22 -22.77 14.40
N ASN A 129 -7.99 -24.05 14.14
CA ASN A 129 -7.95 -25.09 15.16
C ASN A 129 -6.60 -24.96 15.92
N ASN A 130 -6.65 -24.66 17.21
CA ASN A 130 -5.43 -24.46 18.00
C ASN A 130 -4.61 -25.74 18.18
N SER A 131 -5.28 -26.90 18.23
CA SER A 131 -4.61 -28.19 18.45
C SER A 131 -3.89 -28.70 17.20
N SER A 132 -4.50 -28.54 16.00
CA SER A 132 -3.93 -29.03 14.74
C SER A 132 -3.23 -27.95 13.92
N GLY A 133 -3.51 -26.68 14.19
CA GLY A 133 -3.03 -25.55 13.37
C GLY A 133 -3.74 -25.41 12.03
N GLU A 134 -4.71 -26.28 11.73
CA GLU A 134 -5.50 -26.20 10.51
C GLU A 134 -6.39 -24.95 10.50
N SER A 135 -6.61 -24.38 9.33
CA SER A 135 -7.34 -23.13 9.19
C SER A 135 -8.39 -23.18 8.09
N LEU A 136 -9.51 -22.54 8.33
CA LEU A 136 -10.62 -22.38 7.39
C LEU A 136 -10.89 -20.91 7.15
N ILE A 137 -11.03 -20.53 5.90
CA ILE A 137 -11.37 -19.17 5.50
C ILE A 137 -12.88 -19.07 5.33
N ILE A 138 -13.50 -18.14 6.03
CA ILE A 138 -14.93 -17.90 5.99
C ILE A 138 -15.27 -17.20 4.67
N SER A 139 -16.22 -17.76 3.92
CA SER A 139 -16.73 -17.17 2.68
C SER A 139 -17.99 -16.35 2.87
N GLY A 140 -18.77 -16.65 3.91
CA GLY A 140 -20.02 -15.95 4.20
C GLY A 140 -20.62 -16.39 5.53
N ILE A 141 -21.55 -15.60 6.04
CA ILE A 141 -22.21 -15.85 7.34
C ILE A 141 -23.71 -15.71 7.18
N SER A 142 -24.45 -16.60 7.85
CA SER A 142 -25.90 -16.56 7.96
C SER A 142 -26.33 -16.98 9.35
N GLY A 143 -26.75 -16.04 10.18
CA GLY A 143 -27.11 -16.29 11.60
C GLY A 143 -25.91 -16.83 12.40
N ASN A 144 -26.00 -18.06 12.89
CA ASN A 144 -24.93 -18.75 13.60
C ASN A 144 -24.10 -19.70 12.73
N ILE A 145 -24.31 -19.68 11.44
CA ILE A 145 -23.62 -20.54 10.47
C ILE A 145 -22.59 -19.71 9.70
N ALA A 146 -21.34 -20.13 9.75
CA ALA A 146 -20.26 -19.60 8.93
C ALA A 146 -19.95 -20.60 7.78
N ASN A 147 -20.17 -20.17 6.56
CA ASN A 147 -19.74 -20.91 5.38
C ASN A 147 -18.25 -20.67 5.14
N TYR A 148 -17.52 -21.67 4.71
CA TYR A 148 -16.10 -21.53 4.40
C TYR A 148 -15.77 -21.94 2.96
N LEU A 149 -14.66 -21.40 2.48
CA LEU A 149 -14.13 -21.78 1.17
C LEU A 149 -13.64 -23.23 1.25
N PRO A 150 -14.02 -24.10 0.32
CA PRO A 150 -13.54 -25.46 0.30
C PRO A 150 -12.00 -25.44 0.20
N SER A 151 -11.34 -25.88 1.26
CA SER A 151 -9.91 -26.10 1.25
C SER A 151 -9.63 -27.57 0.87
N PHE A 152 -8.39 -27.85 0.44
CA PHE A 152 -7.98 -29.17 -0.03
C PHE A 152 -8.06 -30.30 1.03
N SER A 153 -8.23 -29.92 2.30
CA SER A 153 -8.52 -30.86 3.39
C SER A 153 -9.53 -30.23 4.33
N VAL A 154 -10.60 -30.95 4.63
CA VAL A 154 -11.52 -30.58 5.71
C VAL A 154 -10.75 -30.71 7.01
N PRO A 155 -10.55 -29.64 7.77
CA PRO A 155 -9.89 -29.75 9.05
C PRO A 155 -10.60 -30.74 9.95
N ASN A 156 -9.80 -31.44 10.72
CA ASN A 156 -10.26 -32.50 11.59
C ASN A 156 -10.92 -31.91 12.85
N PHE A 157 -12.11 -31.34 12.73
CA PHE A 157 -12.95 -30.98 13.86
C PHE A 157 -13.67 -32.23 14.42
N ASN A 158 -12.90 -33.29 14.65
CA ASN A 158 -13.42 -34.65 14.88
C ASN A 158 -14.15 -34.85 16.19
N GLN A 159 -14.17 -33.87 17.10
CA GLN A 159 -14.87 -33.98 18.37
C GLN A 159 -15.80 -32.78 18.55
N LEU A 160 -17.06 -32.97 18.28
CA LEU A 160 -18.08 -31.98 18.54
C LEU A 160 -18.72 -32.22 19.93
N PRO A 161 -19.02 -31.16 20.70
CA PRO A 161 -18.78 -29.75 20.40
C PRO A 161 -17.29 -29.36 20.50
N PHE A 162 -16.78 -28.57 19.56
CA PHE A 162 -15.39 -28.19 19.48
C PHE A 162 -15.17 -26.80 20.12
N SER A 163 -14.26 -26.72 21.08
CA SER A 163 -13.97 -25.51 21.86
C SER A 163 -12.56 -24.96 21.70
N ASP A 164 -11.64 -25.73 21.09
CA ASP A 164 -10.23 -25.35 20.98
C ASP A 164 -9.93 -24.66 19.65
N TYR A 165 -10.51 -23.51 19.45
CA TYR A 165 -10.33 -22.72 18.23
C TYR A 165 -10.19 -21.22 18.56
N ARG A 166 -9.65 -20.49 17.58
CA ARG A 166 -9.67 -19.03 17.55
C ARG A 166 -10.07 -18.55 16.16
N VAL A 167 -10.62 -17.35 16.09
CA VAL A 167 -10.92 -16.67 14.83
C VAL A 167 -9.96 -15.50 14.66
N ILE A 168 -9.10 -15.60 13.66
CA ILE A 168 -8.20 -14.54 13.24
C ILE A 168 -9.02 -13.61 12.33
N ARG A 169 -9.21 -12.39 12.78
CA ARG A 169 -10.02 -11.41 12.06
C ARG A 169 -9.14 -10.67 11.06
N MET A 170 -9.69 -10.48 9.87
CA MET A 170 -9.03 -9.68 8.83
C MET A 170 -9.09 -8.19 9.18
N PRO A 171 -8.10 -7.40 8.72
CA PRO A 171 -8.12 -5.96 8.91
C PRO A 171 -9.42 -5.34 8.38
N ARG A 172 -9.94 -4.35 9.09
CA ARG A 172 -11.20 -3.65 8.75
C ARG A 172 -10.96 -2.17 8.62
N THR A 173 -11.71 -1.52 7.75
CA THR A 173 -11.68 -0.06 7.63
C THR A 173 -12.19 0.57 8.92
N ILE A 174 -11.53 1.62 9.38
CA ILE A 174 -11.91 2.32 10.60
C ILE A 174 -13.11 3.21 10.27
N PRO A 175 -14.24 3.06 10.99
CA PRO A 175 -15.40 3.91 10.75
C PRO A 175 -15.08 5.38 10.95
N GLY A 176 -15.57 6.22 10.04
CA GLY A 176 -15.37 7.67 10.10
C GLY A 176 -14.02 8.18 9.57
N GLU A 177 -13.12 7.30 9.19
CA GLU A 177 -11.88 7.70 8.52
C GLU A 177 -12.11 7.89 7.02
N ASN A 178 -11.60 8.99 6.50
CA ASN A 178 -11.69 9.28 5.08
C ASN A 178 -10.67 8.45 4.29
N LYS A 179 -11.07 8.01 3.13
CA LYS A 179 -10.15 7.48 2.15
C LYS A 179 -9.22 8.60 1.66
N VAL A 180 -7.99 8.25 1.35
CA VAL A 180 -7.03 9.15 0.71
C VAL A 180 -6.92 8.75 -0.75
N ASP A 181 -7.36 9.62 -1.64
CA ASP A 181 -7.26 9.41 -3.07
C ASP A 181 -5.87 9.86 -3.55
N ILE A 182 -5.21 9.03 -4.33
CA ILE A 182 -4.00 9.39 -5.06
C ILE A 182 -4.43 10.23 -6.26
N PRO A 183 -3.75 11.34 -6.59
CA PRO A 183 -4.11 12.15 -7.75
C PRO A 183 -4.20 11.32 -9.03
N ASP A 184 -5.18 11.59 -9.88
CA ASP A 184 -5.56 10.77 -11.05
C ASP A 184 -4.41 10.49 -12.05
N GLU A 185 -3.37 11.32 -12.02
CA GLU A 185 -2.17 11.12 -12.86
C GLU A 185 -1.21 10.06 -12.29
N TYR A 186 -1.42 9.57 -11.05
CA TYR A 186 -0.52 8.66 -10.34
C TYR A 186 -1.24 7.43 -9.81
N GLU A 187 -0.51 6.34 -9.71
CA GLU A 187 -0.97 5.08 -9.15
C GLU A 187 0.13 4.36 -8.37
N ILE A 188 -0.22 3.53 -7.41
CA ILE A 188 0.67 2.49 -6.92
C ILE A 188 0.49 1.29 -7.83
N SER A 189 1.51 0.98 -8.62
CA SER A 189 1.42 -0.05 -9.64
C SER A 189 1.91 -1.39 -9.11
N LEU A 190 1.05 -2.40 -9.19
CA LEU A 190 1.38 -3.80 -8.93
C LEU A 190 1.64 -4.58 -10.23
N SER A 191 1.39 -3.96 -11.38
CA SER A 191 1.61 -4.60 -12.66
C SER A 191 3.09 -4.98 -12.85
N LYS A 192 3.32 -6.06 -13.57
CA LYS A 192 4.67 -6.43 -13.96
C LYS A 192 5.23 -5.38 -14.92
N TYR A 193 6.48 -5.01 -14.73
CA TYR A 193 7.21 -4.22 -15.71
C TYR A 193 7.23 -4.96 -17.05
N GLY A 194 6.74 -4.31 -18.10
CA GLY A 194 6.59 -4.92 -19.41
C GLY A 194 7.92 -5.47 -19.94
N SER A 195 7.83 -6.59 -20.65
CA SER A 195 8.94 -7.25 -21.32
C SER A 195 9.71 -6.24 -22.18
N ILE A 196 10.84 -5.75 -21.70
CA ILE A 196 11.81 -5.07 -22.54
C ILE A 196 12.59 -6.17 -23.23
N ALA A 197 12.37 -6.36 -24.53
CA ALA A 197 13.06 -7.28 -25.43
C ALA A 197 13.15 -8.75 -24.94
N ALA A 198 12.97 -9.68 -25.85
CA ALA A 198 13.04 -11.12 -25.61
C ALA A 198 14.25 -11.50 -24.74
N GLY A 199 13.99 -12.04 -23.55
CA GLY A 199 15.01 -12.58 -22.66
C GLY A 199 15.22 -11.86 -21.31
N LYS A 200 14.52 -10.76 -21.04
CA LYS A 200 14.60 -10.09 -19.72
C LYS A 200 13.46 -10.46 -18.82
N GLU A 201 13.76 -10.78 -17.56
CA GLU A 201 12.77 -11.06 -16.54
C GLU A 201 11.83 -9.87 -16.34
N SER A 202 10.54 -10.12 -16.36
CA SER A 202 9.53 -9.13 -16.01
C SER A 202 9.50 -8.98 -14.49
N PHE A 203 10.00 -7.89 -13.95
CA PHE A 203 9.90 -7.59 -12.51
C PHE A 203 8.49 -7.10 -12.16
N ALA A 204 7.97 -7.56 -11.04
CA ALA A 204 6.80 -6.91 -10.45
C ALA A 204 7.21 -5.51 -9.99
N ARG A 205 6.44 -4.47 -10.34
CA ARG A 205 6.74 -3.10 -9.94
C ARG A 205 6.69 -2.94 -8.41
N SER A 206 5.69 -3.52 -7.76
CA SER A 206 5.63 -3.60 -6.30
C SER A 206 5.84 -5.03 -5.84
N ASN A 207 6.58 -5.24 -4.75
CA ASN A 207 6.89 -6.57 -4.22
C ASN A 207 5.83 -7.10 -3.24
N LEU A 208 4.61 -6.63 -3.35
CA LEU A 208 3.54 -7.05 -2.47
C LEU A 208 3.09 -8.47 -2.82
N PRO A 209 2.80 -9.30 -1.82
CA PRO A 209 2.20 -10.59 -2.06
C PRO A 209 0.81 -10.39 -2.67
N ILE A 210 0.56 -11.04 -3.80
CA ILE A 210 -0.79 -11.06 -4.38
C ILE A 210 -1.67 -11.79 -3.36
N SER A 211 -2.64 -11.09 -2.78
CA SER A 211 -3.61 -11.71 -1.90
C SER A 211 -4.38 -12.77 -2.69
N THR A 212 -4.25 -14.01 -2.28
CA THR A 212 -5.04 -15.13 -2.83
C THR A 212 -6.52 -15.04 -2.44
N LEU A 213 -6.87 -14.09 -1.60
CA LEU A 213 -8.18 -13.88 -1.01
C LEU A 213 -9.05 -12.90 -1.83
N GLY A 214 -9.22 -13.16 -3.13
CA GLY A 214 -10.13 -12.38 -3.96
C GLY A 214 -9.53 -11.19 -4.71
N GLY A 215 -8.22 -11.10 -4.78
CA GLY A 215 -7.51 -10.42 -5.89
C GLY A 215 -7.45 -8.90 -5.92
N SER A 216 -8.27 -8.16 -5.17
CA SER A 216 -8.37 -6.70 -5.38
C SER A 216 -7.96 -5.84 -4.18
N VAL A 217 -7.42 -6.45 -3.12
CA VAL A 217 -7.11 -5.72 -1.87
C VAL A 217 -5.77 -6.16 -1.31
N PHE A 218 -4.93 -5.18 -0.91
CA PHE A 218 -3.66 -5.40 -0.20
C PHE A 218 -3.63 -4.61 1.08
N ASP A 219 -3.25 -5.28 2.17
CA ASP A 219 -3.11 -4.67 3.48
C ASP A 219 -1.66 -4.64 3.91
N ILE A 220 -1.12 -3.46 4.14
CA ILE A 220 0.16 -3.25 4.80
C ILE A 220 -0.13 -2.91 6.26
N ILE A 221 0.20 -3.82 7.16
CA ILE A 221 -0.15 -3.73 8.58
C ILE A 221 1.12 -3.53 9.41
N PHE A 222 1.07 -2.58 10.32
CA PHE A 222 2.06 -2.38 11.37
C PHE A 222 1.54 -2.96 12.67
N ASP A 223 2.37 -3.68 13.38
CA ASP A 223 2.05 -4.14 14.72
C ASP A 223 2.22 -3.00 15.77
N PRO A 224 1.85 -3.23 17.03
CA PRO A 224 2.00 -2.24 18.08
C PRO A 224 3.44 -1.81 18.37
N THR A 225 4.45 -2.58 17.96
CA THR A 225 5.87 -2.19 18.05
C THR A 225 6.27 -1.26 16.91
N GLY A 226 5.44 -1.20 15.86
CA GLY A 226 5.63 -0.43 14.65
C GLY A 226 6.47 -1.16 13.62
N THR A 227 6.66 -2.48 13.76
CA THR A 227 7.25 -3.34 12.73
C THR A 227 6.18 -3.73 11.71
N LEU A 228 6.61 -4.16 10.54
CA LEU A 228 5.69 -4.58 9.49
C LEU A 228 5.26 -6.04 9.72
N SER A 229 3.95 -6.27 9.84
CA SER A 229 3.37 -7.59 10.14
C SER A 229 2.41 -8.11 9.08
N SER A 230 2.48 -7.58 7.86
CA SER A 230 1.59 -7.99 6.76
C SER A 230 1.76 -9.47 6.42
N PRO A 231 0.66 -10.25 6.36
CA PRO A 231 0.71 -11.65 5.96
C PRO A 231 1.30 -11.81 4.55
N GLY A 232 2.13 -12.83 4.36
CA GLY A 232 2.74 -13.15 3.05
C GLY A 232 3.92 -12.27 2.66
N LEU A 233 4.27 -11.24 3.44
CA LEU A 233 5.43 -10.40 3.18
C LEU A 233 6.67 -10.93 3.93
N SER A 234 7.63 -11.47 3.19
CA SER A 234 8.85 -12.05 3.77
C SER A 234 9.93 -11.02 4.11
N GLY A 235 9.90 -9.84 3.48
CA GLY A 235 10.90 -8.77 3.62
C GLY A 235 10.28 -7.39 3.71
N ASP A 236 11.04 -6.39 3.29
CA ASP A 236 10.57 -5.01 3.18
C ASP A 236 9.48 -4.88 2.12
N ALA A 237 8.50 -4.01 2.35
CA ALA A 237 7.51 -3.68 1.34
C ALA A 237 8.05 -2.56 0.45
N VAL A 238 8.04 -2.77 -0.85
CA VAL A 238 8.39 -1.76 -1.84
C VAL A 238 7.20 -1.50 -2.73
N LEU A 239 6.72 -0.27 -2.71
CA LEU A 239 5.62 0.21 -3.53
C LEU A 239 6.17 1.07 -4.65
N TRP A 240 5.72 0.82 -5.84
CA TRP A 240 6.10 1.61 -7.01
C TRP A 240 5.01 2.63 -7.31
N LEU A 241 5.30 3.87 -7.04
CA LEU A 241 4.47 5.01 -7.42
C LEU A 241 4.82 5.41 -8.85
N HIS A 242 3.88 5.25 -9.74
CA HIS A 242 4.03 5.47 -11.19
C HIS A 242 3.15 6.61 -11.65
N LYS A 243 3.69 7.46 -12.52
CA LYS A 243 2.87 8.41 -13.27
C LYS A 243 2.26 7.71 -14.48
N PHE A 244 0.94 7.78 -14.60
CA PHE A 244 0.24 7.23 -15.75
C PHE A 244 0.66 7.99 -17.02
N THR A 245 1.46 7.35 -17.85
CA THR A 245 1.92 7.87 -19.14
C THR A 245 1.63 6.86 -20.21
N ASN A 246 1.53 7.34 -21.47
CA ASN A 246 1.39 6.46 -22.64
C ASN A 246 2.66 5.65 -22.95
N ASP A 247 3.81 6.00 -22.34
CA ASP A 247 5.07 5.29 -22.48
C ASP A 247 5.37 4.48 -21.21
N PRO A 248 5.19 3.15 -21.23
CA PRO A 248 5.47 2.30 -20.09
C PRO A 248 6.96 2.20 -19.73
N THR A 249 7.84 2.77 -20.53
CA THR A 249 9.29 2.78 -20.31
C THR A 249 9.83 4.09 -19.76
N ASP A 250 8.99 5.10 -19.63
CA ASP A 250 9.36 6.38 -19.02
C ASP A 250 9.19 6.33 -17.49
N PHE A 251 10.31 6.22 -16.78
CA PHE A 251 10.39 6.23 -15.30
C PHE A 251 10.84 7.56 -14.72
N SER A 252 10.90 8.61 -15.54
CA SER A 252 11.42 9.91 -15.11
C SER A 252 10.61 10.54 -13.99
N ASN A 253 9.33 10.14 -13.88
CA ASN A 253 8.38 10.63 -12.88
C ASN A 253 7.89 9.53 -11.94
N ASP A 254 8.69 8.51 -11.72
CA ASP A 254 8.38 7.40 -10.81
C ASP A 254 9.14 7.51 -9.50
N ALA A 255 8.54 7.00 -8.43
CA ALA A 255 9.18 6.90 -7.13
C ALA A 255 8.92 5.54 -6.48
N LEU A 256 9.85 5.11 -5.65
CA LEU A 256 9.71 3.92 -4.82
C LEU A 256 9.44 4.34 -3.37
N ILE A 257 8.44 3.74 -2.76
CA ILE A 257 8.20 3.88 -1.33
C ILE A 257 8.57 2.56 -0.68
N CYS A 258 9.61 2.59 0.15
CA CYS A 258 10.10 1.43 0.86
C CYS A 258 9.67 1.49 2.32
N ILE A 259 9.08 0.40 2.80
CA ILE A 259 8.69 0.22 4.20
C ILE A 259 9.52 -0.92 4.76
N ARG A 260 10.43 -0.59 5.68
CA ARG A 260 11.34 -1.57 6.28
C ARG A 260 10.59 -2.49 7.24
N LYS A 261 10.78 -3.80 7.07
CA LYS A 261 10.09 -4.81 7.88
C LYS A 261 10.43 -4.69 9.38
N ILE A 262 11.70 -4.55 9.70
CA ILE A 262 12.21 -4.65 11.07
C ILE A 262 11.75 -3.48 11.95
N ASN A 263 11.71 -2.28 11.41
CA ASN A 263 11.43 -1.06 12.18
C ASN A 263 10.24 -0.26 11.67
N GLY A 264 9.63 -0.67 10.54
CA GLY A 264 8.53 0.02 9.89
C GLY A 264 8.89 1.44 9.39
N LYS A 265 10.20 1.75 9.23
CA LYS A 265 10.61 3.04 8.68
C LYS A 265 10.14 3.13 7.23
N VAL A 266 9.55 4.25 6.88
CA VAL A 266 9.06 4.54 5.53
C VAL A 266 9.98 5.55 4.89
N GLY A 267 10.47 5.25 3.69
CA GLY A 267 11.31 6.14 2.90
C GLY A 267 10.83 6.22 1.45
N SER A 268 11.10 7.33 0.79
CA SER A 268 10.87 7.50 -0.63
C SER A 268 12.22 7.58 -1.36
N PHE A 269 12.32 6.86 -2.49
CA PHE A 269 13.54 6.74 -3.27
C PHE A 269 13.22 6.91 -4.75
N PRO A 270 14.15 7.44 -5.56
CA PRO A 270 14.00 7.41 -7.01
C PRO A 270 14.08 5.98 -7.53
N VAL A 271 13.47 5.74 -8.67
CA VAL A 271 13.67 4.50 -9.43
C VAL A 271 15.06 4.51 -10.03
N ASP A 272 15.82 3.43 -9.83
CA ASP A 272 17.14 3.30 -10.46
C ASP A 272 16.95 3.13 -11.97
N ARG A 273 17.47 4.10 -12.72
CA ARG A 273 17.42 4.03 -14.18
C ARG A 273 18.39 2.93 -14.62
N LEU A 274 17.84 1.90 -15.21
CA LEU A 274 18.62 0.83 -15.81
C LEU A 274 19.63 1.42 -16.81
N ASN A 275 20.86 1.68 -16.38
CA ASN A 275 21.92 2.06 -17.28
C ASN A 275 22.12 0.94 -18.32
N GLY A 276 21.90 1.26 -19.60
CA GLY A 276 21.83 0.31 -20.70
C GLY A 276 23.09 -0.52 -20.97
N SER A 277 24.15 -0.39 -20.16
CA SER A 277 25.42 -1.08 -20.36
C SER A 277 25.49 -2.51 -19.78
N ASN A 278 24.67 -2.86 -18.80
CA ASN A 278 24.54 -4.24 -18.32
C ASN A 278 23.22 -4.50 -17.62
N PRO A 279 22.17 -4.87 -18.37
CA PRO A 279 20.81 -5.00 -17.81
C PRO A 279 20.64 -6.20 -16.86
N ALA A 280 21.63 -7.07 -16.73
CA ALA A 280 21.56 -8.21 -15.80
C ALA A 280 21.76 -7.80 -14.33
N ASP A 281 22.43 -6.68 -14.07
CA ASP A 281 22.82 -6.28 -12.72
C ASP A 281 22.03 -5.11 -12.15
N SER A 282 21.20 -4.44 -12.93
CA SER A 282 20.47 -3.24 -12.50
C SER A 282 19.04 -3.56 -12.08
N SER A 283 18.84 -3.79 -10.80
CA SER A 283 17.50 -3.83 -10.21
C SER A 283 16.94 -2.41 -10.12
N PRO A 284 15.71 -2.12 -10.59
CA PRO A 284 15.07 -0.82 -10.42
C PRO A 284 14.94 -0.40 -8.96
N PHE A 285 15.09 -1.35 -8.04
CA PHE A 285 15.04 -1.19 -6.59
C PHE A 285 16.41 -0.94 -5.95
N GLY A 286 17.46 -0.67 -6.71
CA GLY A 286 18.83 -0.52 -6.21
C GLY A 286 18.91 0.48 -5.05
N PHE A 287 18.37 1.68 -5.23
CA PHE A 287 18.36 2.71 -4.18
C PHE A 287 17.55 2.34 -2.95
N ALA A 288 16.42 1.64 -3.13
CA ALA A 288 15.57 1.22 -2.01
C ALA A 288 16.20 0.07 -1.19
N LYS A 289 17.10 -0.71 -1.78
CA LYS A 289 17.77 -1.84 -1.13
C LYS A 289 19.11 -1.47 -0.48
N ASP A 290 19.71 -0.35 -0.84
CA ASP A 290 20.99 0.08 -0.28
C ASP A 290 20.81 0.58 1.16
N PRO A 291 21.40 -0.10 2.17
CA PRO A 291 21.28 0.30 3.56
C PRO A 291 21.92 1.66 3.87
N ARG A 292 22.81 2.15 3.01
CA ARG A 292 23.47 3.47 3.19
C ARG A 292 22.51 4.62 2.96
N ASN A 293 21.40 4.39 2.27
CA ASN A 293 20.36 5.39 2.01
C ASN A 293 19.34 5.52 3.16
N GLU A 294 19.55 4.83 4.28
CA GLU A 294 18.61 4.88 5.42
C GLU A 294 18.60 6.21 6.19
N GLY A 295 19.48 7.13 5.85
CA GLY A 295 19.68 8.42 6.54
C GLY A 295 19.18 9.67 5.83
N LEU A 296 18.63 9.56 4.62
CA LEU A 296 18.13 10.71 3.84
C LEU A 296 16.65 10.94 4.08
#